data_fd905bf396960970fd37cee813cbf545
#
_entry.id   fd905bf396960970fd37cee813cbf545
#
_cell.length_a   1.000
_cell.length_b   1.000
_cell.length_c   1.000
_cell.angle_alpha   90.00
_cell.angle_beta   90.00
_cell.angle_gamma   90.00
#
_symmetry.space_group_name_H-M   'P 1'
#
loop_
_entity.id
_entity.type
_entity.pdbx_description
1 polymer ?
#
loop_
_entity_poly.entity_id
_entity_poly.type
_entity_poly.pdbx_seq_one_letter_code
_entity_poly.pdbx_strand_id
1 'polypeptide(L)'
;MATIKPISSMITPRFADIATFFRLPVIKDLKKLDYAICGVPWDGGTTNRPGARHGPREIRNASSLIRTYHPISLKSPYDTYNIADIG
;
A
#
# COMPACT_ATOMS: atom_id res chain seq x y z
N MET A 1 -17.43 1.05 -10.09
CA MET A 1 -16.30 0.11 -10.24
C MET A 1 -14.98 0.87 -10.10
N ALA A 2 -14.05 0.35 -9.34
CA ALA A 2 -12.77 1.03 -9.10
C ALA A 2 -11.88 1.00 -10.34
N THR A 3 -11.23 2.13 -10.65
CA THR A 3 -10.32 2.26 -11.79
C THR A 3 -8.85 2.24 -11.36
N ILE A 4 -8.57 2.53 -10.08
CA ILE A 4 -7.22 2.52 -9.51
C ILE A 4 -6.99 1.14 -8.90
N LYS A 5 -5.95 0.43 -9.36
CA LYS A 5 -5.68 -0.94 -8.92
C LYS A 5 -4.19 -1.18 -8.72
N PRO A 6 -3.82 -2.13 -7.85
CA PRO A 6 -2.43 -2.56 -7.73
C PRO A 6 -1.88 -3.09 -9.05
N ILE A 7 -0.57 -2.97 -9.22
CA ILE A 7 0.11 -3.50 -10.41
C ILE A 7 0.04 -5.03 -10.37
N SER A 8 -0.39 -5.64 -11.49
CA SER A 8 -0.47 -7.09 -11.60
C SER A 8 0.93 -7.71 -11.65
N SER A 9 1.13 -8.79 -10.90
CA SER A 9 2.37 -9.57 -10.96
C SER A 9 2.57 -10.26 -12.31
N MET A 10 1.52 -10.35 -13.13
CA MET A 10 1.62 -10.88 -14.49
C MET A 10 2.25 -9.86 -15.44
N ILE A 11 2.25 -8.57 -15.09
CA ILE A 11 2.82 -7.49 -15.88
C ILE A 11 4.21 -7.14 -15.34
N THR A 12 4.29 -6.89 -14.01
CA THR A 12 5.54 -6.52 -13.34
C THR A 12 5.77 -7.45 -12.16
N PRO A 13 6.93 -8.13 -12.08
CA PRO A 13 7.22 -9.01 -10.94
C PRO A 13 7.10 -8.28 -9.61
N ARG A 14 6.73 -9.00 -8.55
CA ARG A 14 6.51 -8.42 -7.23
C ARG A 14 7.75 -7.77 -6.62
N PHE A 15 8.93 -8.21 -6.99
CA PHE A 15 10.18 -7.66 -6.48
C PHE A 15 10.68 -6.46 -7.28
N ALA A 16 10.03 -6.13 -8.39
CA ALA A 16 10.44 -5.03 -9.28
C ALA A 16 9.59 -3.79 -9.05
N ASP A 17 10.07 -2.65 -9.57
CA ASP A 17 9.43 -1.36 -9.48
C ASP A 17 9.51 -0.74 -8.07
N ILE A 18 8.94 0.43 -7.89
CA ILE A 18 8.97 1.17 -6.63
C ILE A 18 8.04 0.50 -5.63
N ALA A 19 8.51 0.27 -4.40
CA ALA A 19 7.72 -0.35 -3.35
C ALA A 19 6.71 0.64 -2.78
N THR A 20 5.45 0.44 -3.11
CA THR A 20 4.32 1.14 -2.52
C THR A 20 3.47 0.15 -1.72
N PHE A 21 2.51 0.64 -0.93
CA PHE A 21 1.63 -0.24 -0.18
C PHE A 21 0.77 -1.06 -1.17
N PHE A 22 0.86 -2.39 -1.10
CA PHE A 22 0.19 -3.33 -2.01
C PHE A 22 0.45 -3.06 -3.49
N ARG A 23 1.57 -2.40 -3.81
CA ARG A 23 1.93 -2.02 -5.19
C ARG A 23 0.86 -1.12 -5.84
N LEU A 24 0.19 -0.34 -5.02
CA LEU A 24 -0.77 0.66 -5.48
C LEU A 24 -0.05 1.82 -6.17
N PRO A 25 -0.70 2.51 -7.12
CA PRO A 25 -0.10 3.70 -7.70
C PRO A 25 0.03 4.81 -6.67
N VAL A 26 1.05 5.67 -6.85
CA VAL A 26 1.23 6.87 -6.02
C VAL A 26 0.41 7.99 -6.64
N ILE A 27 -0.67 8.38 -5.97
CA ILE A 27 -1.59 9.41 -6.47
C ILE A 27 -1.78 10.46 -5.39
N LYS A 28 -1.52 11.70 -5.72
CA LYS A 28 -1.65 12.83 -4.80
C LYS A 28 -3.00 13.54 -4.89
N ASP A 29 -3.77 13.30 -5.94
CA ASP A 29 -5.10 13.88 -6.10
C ASP A 29 -6.12 13.09 -5.29
N LEU A 30 -6.50 13.64 -4.14
CA LEU A 30 -7.40 12.97 -3.20
C LEU A 30 -8.85 12.93 -3.66
N LYS A 31 -9.23 13.71 -4.68
CA LYS A 31 -10.62 13.81 -5.12
C LYS A 31 -11.18 12.53 -5.71
N LYS A 32 -10.29 11.69 -6.27
CA LYS A 32 -10.68 10.44 -6.94
C LYS A 32 -10.54 9.22 -6.04
N LEU A 33 -10.09 9.41 -4.79
CA LEU A 33 -9.78 8.30 -3.89
C LEU A 33 -10.89 8.10 -2.87
N ASP A 34 -11.21 6.83 -2.63
CA ASP A 34 -12.06 6.43 -1.51
C ASP A 34 -11.22 6.27 -0.25
N TYR A 35 -10.00 5.72 -0.39
CA TYR A 35 -9.04 5.54 0.70
C TYR A 35 -7.66 5.94 0.25
N ALA A 36 -6.93 6.60 1.12
CA ALA A 36 -5.54 6.98 0.89
C ALA A 36 -4.66 6.38 1.98
N ILE A 37 -3.54 5.79 1.59
CA ILE A 37 -2.56 5.23 2.52
C ILE A 37 -1.44 6.26 2.68
N CYS A 38 -1.20 6.67 3.91
CA CYS A 38 -0.18 7.66 4.24
C CYS A 38 0.74 7.12 5.33
N GLY A 39 2.04 7.19 5.12
CA GLY A 39 3.01 6.81 6.11
C GLY A 39 3.37 7.98 7.02
N VAL A 40 3.65 7.68 8.30
CA VAL A 40 4.15 8.66 9.26
C VAL A 40 5.48 8.13 9.82
N PRO A 41 6.61 8.40 9.15
CA PRO A 41 7.91 7.86 9.53
C PRO A 41 8.53 8.70 10.68
N TRP A 42 7.97 8.54 11.87
CA TRP A 42 8.39 9.31 13.03
C TRP A 42 8.46 8.44 14.28
N ASP A 43 9.52 8.60 15.06
CA ASP A 43 9.73 7.82 16.28
C ASP A 43 10.19 8.67 17.47
N GLY A 44 10.00 9.99 17.39
CA GLY A 44 10.39 10.89 18.48
C GLY A 44 9.66 10.68 19.80
N GLY A 45 8.52 9.95 19.76
CA GLY A 45 7.75 9.63 20.96
C GLY A 45 8.02 8.27 21.56
N THR A 46 8.98 7.49 21.04
CA THR A 46 9.26 6.16 21.58
C THR A 46 10.03 6.26 22.89
N THR A 47 9.62 5.46 23.89
CA THR A 47 10.22 5.50 25.22
C THR A 47 11.35 4.50 25.41
N ASN A 48 11.36 3.42 24.65
CA ASN A 48 12.34 2.34 24.85
C ASN A 48 13.30 2.22 23.66
N ARG A 49 12.79 1.90 22.48
CA ARG A 49 13.64 1.66 21.30
C ARG A 49 13.19 2.51 20.14
N PRO A 50 14.03 3.41 19.61
CA PRO A 50 13.73 4.11 18.37
C PRO A 50 13.77 3.13 17.18
N GLY A 51 13.11 3.48 16.09
CA GLY A 51 13.06 2.65 14.89
C GLY A 51 11.72 2.66 14.21
N ALA A 52 10.67 3.16 14.86
CA ALA A 52 9.34 3.24 14.28
C ALA A 52 9.30 4.06 12.99
N ARG A 53 10.27 4.98 12.78
CA ARG A 53 10.38 5.76 11.55
C ARG A 53 10.57 4.89 10.30
N HIS A 54 11.06 3.66 10.47
CA HIS A 54 11.27 2.71 9.38
C HIS A 54 10.03 1.85 9.09
N GLY A 55 8.99 1.95 9.95
CA GLY A 55 7.79 1.15 9.85
C GLY A 55 7.07 1.25 8.51
N PRO A 56 6.77 2.47 8.03
CA PRO A 56 6.08 2.61 6.75
C PRO A 56 6.81 1.95 5.58
N ARG A 57 8.13 2.09 5.50
CA ARG A 57 8.93 1.47 4.45
C ARG A 57 8.88 -0.05 4.53
N GLU A 58 9.04 -0.61 5.72
CA GLU A 58 9.02 -2.06 5.91
C GLU A 58 7.65 -2.66 5.65
N ILE A 59 6.59 -1.97 6.03
CA ILE A 59 5.21 -2.39 5.73
C ILE A 59 4.98 -2.39 4.22
N ARG A 60 5.45 -1.38 3.52
CA ARG A 60 5.34 -1.30 2.06
C ARG A 60 6.13 -2.42 1.39
N ASN A 61 7.34 -2.70 1.85
CA ASN A 61 8.15 -3.80 1.32
C ASN A 61 7.45 -5.15 1.50
N ALA A 62 6.93 -5.41 2.69
CA ALA A 62 6.22 -6.66 2.99
C ALA A 62 4.93 -6.79 2.19
N SER A 63 4.21 -5.69 1.99
CA SER A 63 2.92 -5.69 1.30
C SER A 63 3.02 -6.06 -0.17
N SER A 64 4.19 -5.90 -0.79
CA SER A 64 4.37 -6.23 -2.21
C SER A 64 4.28 -7.73 -2.48
N LEU A 65 4.39 -8.57 -1.45
CA LEU A 65 4.31 -10.03 -1.56
C LEU A 65 2.91 -10.57 -1.25
N ILE A 66 1.99 -9.74 -0.78
CA ILE A 66 0.66 -10.15 -0.33
C ILE A 66 -0.32 -10.15 -1.51
N ARG A 67 -1.26 -11.08 -1.49
CA ARG A 67 -2.32 -11.14 -2.50
C ARG A 67 -3.35 -10.06 -2.25
N THR A 68 -4.00 -9.60 -3.32
CA THR A 68 -4.94 -8.49 -3.26
C THR A 68 -6.35 -8.90 -2.86
N TYR A 69 -6.61 -10.19 -2.64
CA TYR A 69 -7.93 -10.66 -2.22
C TYR A 69 -7.81 -11.49 -0.95
N HIS A 70 -8.87 -11.46 -0.15
CA HIS A 70 -8.94 -12.23 1.09
C HIS A 70 -9.22 -13.71 0.75
N PRO A 71 -8.39 -14.66 1.23
CA PRO A 71 -8.52 -16.06 0.80
C PRO A 71 -9.80 -16.76 1.27
N ILE A 72 -10.40 -16.32 2.36
CA ILE A 72 -11.64 -16.92 2.89
C ILE A 72 -12.86 -16.31 2.23
N SER A 73 -12.97 -14.97 2.22
CA SER A 73 -14.12 -14.28 1.65
C SER A 73 -14.07 -14.17 0.12
N LEU A 74 -12.88 -14.38 -0.47
CA LEU A 74 -12.63 -14.26 -1.91
C LEU A 74 -12.99 -12.86 -2.46
N LYS A 75 -12.84 -11.83 -1.63
CA LYS A 75 -13.12 -10.44 -1.97
C LYS A 75 -11.85 -9.61 -1.95
N SER A 76 -11.78 -8.64 -2.86
CA SER A 76 -10.70 -7.67 -2.91
C SER A 76 -11.28 -6.26 -2.74
N PRO A 77 -10.77 -5.46 -1.79
CA PRO A 77 -11.22 -4.07 -1.65
C PRO A 77 -10.86 -3.22 -2.87
N TYR A 78 -9.85 -3.62 -3.63
CA TYR A 78 -9.38 -2.88 -4.80
C TYR A 78 -10.34 -2.99 -5.99
N ASP A 79 -11.26 -3.95 -5.99
CA ASP A 79 -12.29 -4.07 -7.02
C ASP A 79 -13.45 -3.08 -6.78
N THR A 80 -13.66 -2.67 -5.54
CA THR A 80 -14.78 -1.82 -5.14
C THR A 80 -14.38 -0.37 -4.92
N TYR A 81 -13.20 -0.13 -4.31
CA TYR A 81 -12.78 1.20 -3.88
C TYR A 81 -11.51 1.63 -4.61
N ASN A 82 -11.41 2.93 -4.88
CA ASN A 82 -10.19 3.55 -5.39
C ASN A 82 -9.26 3.81 -4.20
N ILE A 83 -8.17 3.08 -4.11
CA ILE A 83 -7.19 3.15 -3.03
C ILE A 83 -5.83 3.45 -3.64
N ALA A 84 -5.10 4.38 -3.07
CA ALA A 84 -3.77 4.72 -3.54
C ALA A 84 -2.84 5.04 -2.37
N ASP A 85 -1.54 4.94 -2.64
CA ASP A 85 -0.49 5.36 -1.70
C ASP A 85 -0.17 6.82 -1.99
N ILE A 86 -0.29 7.68 -1.00
CA ILE A 86 -0.02 9.11 -1.18
C ILE A 86 1.31 9.53 -0.55
N GLY A 87 2.10 8.59 -0.04
CA GLY A 87 3.43 8.88 0.48
C GLY A 87 3.62 8.78 1.97
#